data_ef34285d7d501039cb1685ea36051fb9
#
_entry.id   ef34285d7d501039cb1685ea36051fb9
#
_cell.length_a   1.000
_cell.length_b   1.000
_cell.length_c   1.000
_cell.angle_alpha   90.00
_cell.angle_beta   90.00
_cell.angle_gamma   90.00
#
_symmetry.space_group_name_H-M   'P 1'
#
loop_
_entity.id
_entity.type
_entity.pdbx_description
1 polymer ?
#
loop_
_entity_poly.entity_id
_entity_poly.type
_entity_poly.pdbx_seq_one_letter_code
_entity_poly.pdbx_strand_id
1 'polypeptide(L)'
;MSFDSLGLAPEIMKAINEVGYTEPTPIQAEAIPQVLAGRDVLGIAQTGTGKTASFTLPMIHRLMKGRAKARMPRTLILEPTRELAAQVAENFDLYGKNTKLNKALLIGGVSFKDQEQAILRGADVLIATPGRLLDHVERGGVLLRGVEVLVIDEADRMLDMGFIPDIERIVSLVPFTRQTLFFSATMPPEITRLS
;
A
#
# COMPACT_ATOMS: atom_id res chain seq x y z
N MET A 1 14.12 20.12 -7.73
CA MET A 1 14.32 19.03 -6.76
C MET A 1 14.44 17.72 -7.52
N SER A 2 15.43 16.90 -7.19
CA SER A 2 15.58 15.58 -7.79
C SER A 2 15.19 14.49 -6.78
N PHE A 3 14.98 13.26 -7.27
CA PHE A 3 14.75 12.13 -6.38
C PHE A 3 15.93 11.88 -5.42
N ASP A 4 17.15 12.24 -5.84
CA ASP A 4 18.33 12.07 -4.99
C ASP A 4 18.21 12.78 -3.64
N SER A 5 17.47 13.87 -3.57
CA SER A 5 17.33 14.67 -2.35
C SER A 5 16.27 14.12 -1.38
N LEU A 6 15.54 13.06 -1.75
CA LEU A 6 14.46 12.54 -0.92
C LEU A 6 14.90 11.50 0.10
N GLY A 7 16.14 11.03 0.03
CA GLY A 7 16.69 10.10 1.04
C GLY A 7 16.32 8.64 0.85
N LEU A 8 15.92 8.26 -0.38
CA LEU A 8 15.60 6.87 -0.68
C LEU A 8 16.86 6.00 -0.78
N ALA A 9 16.73 4.71 -0.43
CA ALA A 9 17.83 3.77 -0.46
C ALA A 9 18.42 3.60 -1.87
N PRO A 10 19.72 3.26 -2.00
CA PRO A 10 20.36 3.06 -3.31
C PRO A 10 19.66 2.03 -4.19
N GLU A 11 19.13 0.95 -3.63
CA GLU A 11 18.42 -0.09 -4.38
C GLU A 11 17.17 0.48 -5.05
N ILE A 12 16.49 1.41 -4.39
CA ILE A 12 15.30 2.09 -4.93
C ILE A 12 15.70 3.13 -5.96
N MET A 13 16.75 3.90 -5.66
CA MET A 13 17.26 4.91 -6.61
C MET A 13 17.72 4.27 -7.92
N LYS A 14 18.33 3.08 -7.84
CA LYS A 14 18.73 2.34 -9.05
C LYS A 14 17.51 2.02 -9.91
N ALA A 15 16.43 1.54 -9.30
CA ALA A 15 15.19 1.24 -10.03
C ALA A 15 14.56 2.50 -10.63
N ILE A 16 14.55 3.61 -9.89
CA ILE A 16 14.03 4.90 -10.37
C ILE A 16 14.82 5.38 -11.60
N ASN A 17 16.14 5.29 -11.54
CA ASN A 17 17.01 5.73 -12.65
C ASN A 17 16.80 4.85 -13.89
N GLU A 18 16.57 3.55 -13.71
CA GLU A 18 16.36 2.64 -14.84
C GLU A 18 15.05 2.93 -15.58
N VAL A 19 14.00 3.40 -14.88
CA VAL A 19 12.76 3.82 -15.55
C VAL A 19 12.82 5.25 -16.09
N GLY A 20 13.93 5.97 -15.84
CA GLY A 20 14.16 7.30 -16.39
C GLY A 20 13.52 8.44 -15.63
N TYR A 21 13.10 8.24 -14.39
CA TYR A 21 12.55 9.30 -13.57
C TYR A 21 13.69 10.16 -13.02
N THR A 22 13.60 11.46 -13.20
CA THR A 22 14.62 12.41 -12.73
C THR A 22 14.10 13.35 -11.66
N GLU A 23 12.84 13.78 -11.78
CA GLU A 23 12.22 14.73 -10.86
C GLU A 23 10.94 14.15 -10.28
N PRO A 24 10.72 14.30 -8.96
CA PRO A 24 9.46 13.87 -8.37
C PRO A 24 8.31 14.80 -8.78
N THR A 25 7.12 14.25 -8.90
CA THR A 25 5.90 15.05 -9.03
C THR A 25 5.63 15.78 -7.71
N PRO A 26 4.75 16.81 -7.72
CA PRO A 26 4.42 17.52 -6.46
C PRO A 26 3.95 16.61 -5.33
N ILE A 27 3.07 15.65 -5.62
CA ILE A 27 2.59 14.72 -4.56
C ILE A 27 3.73 13.84 -4.04
N GLN A 28 4.66 13.42 -4.89
CA GLN A 28 5.82 12.64 -4.48
C GLN A 28 6.75 13.45 -3.60
N ALA A 29 7.04 14.68 -3.99
CA ALA A 29 7.94 15.55 -3.23
C ALA A 29 7.40 15.86 -1.84
N GLU A 30 6.08 16.00 -1.70
CA GLU A 30 5.45 16.27 -0.41
C GLU A 30 5.27 15.02 0.44
N ALA A 31 4.83 13.91 -0.14
CA ALA A 31 4.46 12.72 0.61
C ALA A 31 5.66 11.87 1.01
N ILE A 32 6.64 11.68 0.13
CA ILE A 32 7.74 10.74 0.40
C ILE A 32 8.48 11.08 1.70
N PRO A 33 8.89 12.34 1.95
CA PRO A 33 9.56 12.66 3.23
C PRO A 33 8.69 12.37 4.45
N GLN A 34 7.38 12.61 4.37
CA GLN A 34 6.47 12.37 5.50
C GLN A 34 6.32 10.87 5.78
N VAL A 35 6.21 10.08 4.73
CA VAL A 35 6.12 8.62 4.87
C VAL A 35 7.40 8.07 5.48
N LEU A 36 8.57 8.52 5.01
CA LEU A 36 9.86 8.10 5.55
C LEU A 36 10.01 8.49 7.02
N ALA A 37 9.42 9.61 7.43
CA ALA A 37 9.45 10.06 8.82
C ALA A 37 8.46 9.31 9.72
N GLY A 38 7.67 8.39 9.16
CA GLY A 38 6.70 7.61 9.93
C GLY A 38 5.40 8.34 10.25
N ARG A 39 5.13 9.44 9.57
CA ARG A 39 3.93 10.26 9.83
C ARG A 39 2.75 9.80 8.99
N ASP A 40 1.56 10.02 9.52
CA ASP A 40 0.33 9.84 8.75
C ASP A 40 0.28 10.86 7.61
N VAL A 41 -0.31 10.46 6.48
CA VAL A 41 -0.44 11.33 5.31
C VAL A 41 -1.89 11.32 4.85
N LEU A 42 -2.42 12.51 4.59
CA LEU A 42 -3.69 12.69 3.90
C LEU A 42 -3.39 13.36 2.56
N GLY A 43 -3.49 12.60 1.47
CA GLY A 43 -3.20 13.08 0.13
C GLY A 43 -4.47 13.31 -0.67
N ILE A 44 -4.69 14.55 -1.13
CA ILE A 44 -5.75 14.86 -2.08
C ILE A 44 -5.11 14.80 -3.45
N ALA A 45 -5.31 13.69 -4.16
CA ALA A 45 -4.63 13.46 -5.42
C ALA A 45 -5.49 12.60 -6.35
N GLN A 46 -5.43 12.93 -7.63
CA GLN A 46 -6.11 12.17 -8.68
C GLN A 46 -5.17 11.14 -9.31
N THR A 47 -5.76 10.18 -10.03
CA THR A 47 -5.02 9.20 -10.81
C THR A 47 -4.13 9.91 -11.84
N GLY A 48 -2.92 9.42 -12.05
CA GLY A 48 -1.99 9.98 -13.03
C GLY A 48 -1.08 11.09 -12.51
N THR A 49 -1.11 11.39 -11.21
CA THR A 49 -0.27 12.43 -10.58
C THR A 49 1.03 11.89 -9.99
N GLY A 50 1.33 10.61 -10.19
CA GLY A 50 2.46 9.97 -9.53
C GLY A 50 2.14 9.50 -8.12
N LYS A 51 0.87 9.45 -7.77
CA LYS A 51 0.39 9.09 -6.43
C LYS A 51 0.90 7.72 -5.98
N THR A 52 0.86 6.71 -6.84
CA THR A 52 1.27 5.36 -6.46
C THR A 52 2.71 5.31 -6.01
N ALA A 53 3.62 5.95 -6.73
CA ALA A 53 5.03 6.01 -6.33
C ALA A 53 5.22 6.81 -5.04
N SER A 54 4.32 7.75 -4.75
CA SER A 54 4.43 8.55 -3.53
C SER A 54 4.33 7.72 -2.26
N PHE A 55 3.64 6.57 -2.31
CA PHE A 55 3.59 5.65 -1.16
C PHE A 55 4.41 4.38 -1.37
N THR A 56 4.52 3.84 -2.59
CA THR A 56 5.28 2.61 -2.80
C THR A 56 6.78 2.79 -2.59
N LEU A 57 7.36 3.89 -3.08
CA LEU A 57 8.79 4.12 -2.94
C LEU A 57 9.24 4.23 -1.47
N PRO A 58 8.65 5.09 -0.64
CA PRO A 58 9.07 5.15 0.77
C PRO A 58 8.67 3.93 1.56
N MET A 59 7.59 3.25 1.20
CA MET A 59 7.18 2.01 1.82
C MET A 59 8.24 0.93 1.63
N ILE A 60 8.71 0.74 0.40
CA ILE A 60 9.77 -0.22 0.10
C ILE A 60 11.02 0.10 0.91
N HIS A 61 11.40 1.37 0.98
CA HIS A 61 12.55 1.82 1.77
C HIS A 61 12.41 1.37 3.23
N ARG A 62 11.26 1.59 3.83
CA ARG A 62 11.03 1.22 5.23
C ARG A 62 11.00 -0.29 5.44
N LEU A 63 10.41 -1.03 4.49
CA LEU A 63 10.31 -2.49 4.58
C LEU A 63 11.64 -3.21 4.41
N MET A 64 12.65 -2.57 3.82
CA MET A 64 13.97 -3.17 3.67
C MET A 64 14.62 -3.52 5.00
N LYS A 65 14.17 -2.92 6.09
CA LYS A 65 14.59 -3.27 7.44
C LYS A 65 13.61 -4.28 8.03
N GLY A 66 14.04 -5.52 8.17
CA GLY A 66 13.21 -6.56 8.78
C GLY A 66 12.53 -7.46 7.76
N ARG A 67 11.71 -8.37 8.24
CA ARG A 67 10.99 -9.36 7.44
C ARG A 67 9.61 -9.62 8.03
N ALA A 68 8.65 -9.95 7.17
CA ALA A 68 7.34 -10.38 7.60
C ALA A 68 7.39 -11.80 8.16
N LYS A 69 6.60 -12.05 9.19
CA LYS A 69 6.34 -13.40 9.69
C LYS A 69 5.24 -14.04 8.85
N ALA A 70 5.16 -15.37 8.86
CA ALA A 70 4.09 -16.09 8.20
C ALA A 70 2.73 -15.54 8.63
N ARG A 71 1.85 -15.30 7.67
CA ARG A 71 0.48 -14.76 7.86
C ARG A 71 0.41 -13.35 8.44
N MET A 72 1.53 -12.68 8.67
CA MET A 72 1.56 -11.36 9.31
C MET A 72 2.24 -10.33 8.41
N PRO A 73 1.52 -9.75 7.45
CA PRO A 73 2.09 -8.69 6.60
C PRO A 73 2.41 -7.45 7.45
N ARG A 74 3.42 -6.70 7.00
CA ARG A 74 3.87 -5.47 7.66
C ARG A 74 3.22 -4.23 7.07
N THR A 75 2.83 -4.29 5.80
CA THR A 75 2.15 -3.19 5.12
C THR A 75 0.93 -3.74 4.40
N LEU A 76 -0.18 -3.02 4.51
CA LEU A 76 -1.44 -3.33 3.84
C LEU A 76 -1.84 -2.16 2.95
N ILE A 77 -2.11 -2.46 1.67
CA ILE A 77 -2.59 -1.47 0.70
C ILE A 77 -3.97 -1.91 0.21
N LEU A 78 -4.97 -1.05 0.41
CA LEU A 78 -6.34 -1.29 -0.06
C LEU A 78 -6.60 -0.51 -1.34
N GLU A 79 -7.11 -1.20 -2.35
CA GLU A 79 -7.51 -0.64 -3.65
C GLU A 79 -8.95 -1.01 -3.96
N PRO A 80 -9.68 -0.16 -4.69
CA PRO A 80 -11.10 -0.43 -4.95
C PRO A 80 -11.35 -1.52 -5.99
N THR A 81 -10.43 -1.75 -6.91
CA THR A 81 -10.61 -2.72 -8.01
C THR A 81 -9.41 -3.62 -8.17
N ARG A 82 -9.66 -4.80 -8.80
CA ARG A 82 -8.59 -5.74 -9.14
C ARG A 82 -7.52 -5.09 -10.02
N GLU A 83 -7.95 -4.28 -10.97
CA GLU A 83 -7.06 -3.61 -11.93
C GLU A 83 -6.12 -2.64 -11.23
N LEU A 84 -6.64 -1.84 -10.31
CA LEU A 84 -5.81 -0.91 -9.53
C LEU A 84 -4.88 -1.65 -8.59
N ALA A 85 -5.36 -2.71 -7.94
CA ALA A 85 -4.50 -3.53 -7.08
C ALA A 85 -3.35 -4.15 -7.88
N ALA A 86 -3.63 -4.65 -9.08
CA ALA A 86 -2.61 -5.24 -9.95
C ALA A 86 -1.59 -4.20 -10.41
N GLN A 87 -2.01 -2.95 -10.69
CA GLN A 87 -1.09 -1.87 -11.05
C GLN A 87 -0.14 -1.54 -9.91
N VAL A 88 -0.64 -1.50 -8.68
CA VAL A 88 0.20 -1.27 -7.50
C VAL A 88 1.21 -2.40 -7.33
N ALA A 89 0.77 -3.65 -7.54
CA ALA A 89 1.66 -4.80 -7.48
C ALA A 89 2.78 -4.73 -8.51
N GLU A 90 2.46 -4.31 -9.74
CA GLU A 90 3.47 -4.11 -10.79
C GLU A 90 4.47 -3.03 -10.40
N ASN A 91 3.99 -1.92 -9.83
CA ASN A 91 4.87 -0.84 -9.36
C ASN A 91 5.78 -1.34 -8.22
N PHE A 92 5.24 -2.13 -7.31
CA PHE A 92 6.04 -2.72 -6.25
C PHE A 92 7.16 -3.59 -6.82
N ASP A 93 6.86 -4.43 -7.81
CA ASP A 93 7.86 -5.27 -8.46
C ASP A 93 8.92 -4.43 -9.17
N LEU A 94 8.50 -3.37 -9.84
CA LEU A 94 9.41 -2.50 -10.59
C LEU A 94 10.36 -1.76 -9.65
N TYR A 95 9.84 -1.12 -8.62
CA TYR A 95 10.65 -0.30 -7.71
C TYR A 95 11.39 -1.14 -6.67
N GLY A 96 10.88 -2.30 -6.35
CA GLY A 96 11.49 -3.20 -5.36
C GLY A 96 12.35 -4.31 -5.96
N LYS A 97 12.64 -4.27 -7.28
CA LYS A 97 13.34 -5.37 -7.97
C LYS A 97 14.75 -5.64 -7.44
N ASN A 98 15.38 -4.66 -6.82
CA ASN A 98 16.71 -4.81 -6.24
C ASN A 98 16.66 -5.12 -4.74
N THR A 99 15.49 -5.52 -4.23
CA THR A 99 15.27 -5.90 -2.84
C THR A 99 14.81 -7.35 -2.76
N LYS A 100 14.78 -7.91 -1.55
CA LYS A 100 14.27 -9.27 -1.30
C LYS A 100 12.87 -9.28 -0.70
N LEU A 101 12.12 -8.19 -0.91
CA LEU A 101 10.78 -8.07 -0.36
C LEU A 101 9.78 -8.92 -1.14
N ASN A 102 8.81 -9.47 -0.41
CA ASN A 102 7.74 -10.29 -0.96
C ASN A 102 6.40 -9.58 -0.87
N LYS A 103 5.57 -9.79 -1.87
CA LYS A 103 4.21 -9.27 -1.88
C LYS A 103 3.19 -10.39 -2.02
N ALA A 104 1.96 -10.12 -1.61
CA ALA A 104 0.81 -10.94 -1.94
C ALA A 104 -0.29 -10.04 -2.50
N LEU A 105 -0.91 -10.46 -3.59
CA LEU A 105 -2.00 -9.73 -4.24
C LEU A 105 -3.29 -10.51 -4.01
N LEU A 106 -4.20 -9.93 -3.22
CA LEU A 106 -5.46 -10.57 -2.85
C LEU A 106 -6.62 -9.93 -3.58
N ILE A 107 -6.98 -10.54 -4.71
CA ILE A 107 -8.08 -10.08 -5.56
C ILE A 107 -8.98 -11.24 -5.96
N GLY A 108 -10.23 -10.94 -6.29
CA GLY A 108 -11.16 -11.94 -6.79
C GLY A 108 -10.77 -12.43 -8.19
N GLY A 109 -11.29 -13.59 -8.58
CA GLY A 109 -11.02 -14.16 -9.89
C GLY A 109 -9.68 -14.87 -10.02
N VAL A 110 -8.91 -14.97 -8.94
CA VAL A 110 -7.63 -15.66 -8.87
C VAL A 110 -7.73 -16.75 -7.82
N SER A 111 -6.95 -17.83 -7.96
CA SER A 111 -6.96 -18.96 -7.03
C SER A 111 -6.79 -18.50 -5.59
N PHE A 112 -7.75 -18.84 -4.74
CA PHE A 112 -7.69 -18.56 -3.31
C PHE A 112 -6.53 -19.28 -2.65
N LYS A 113 -6.28 -20.52 -3.05
CA LYS A 113 -5.20 -21.34 -2.51
C LYS A 113 -3.83 -20.74 -2.80
N ASP A 114 -3.60 -20.22 -4.00
CA ASP A 114 -2.33 -19.58 -4.34
C ASP A 114 -2.10 -18.34 -3.49
N GLN A 115 -3.17 -17.59 -3.22
CA GLN A 115 -3.10 -16.42 -2.35
C GLN A 115 -2.77 -16.83 -0.91
N GLU A 116 -3.41 -17.89 -0.40
CA GLU A 116 -3.10 -18.42 0.94
C GLU A 116 -1.64 -18.79 1.07
N GLN A 117 -1.07 -19.44 0.06
CA GLN A 117 0.33 -19.85 0.08
C GLN A 117 1.28 -18.66 0.10
N ALA A 118 0.97 -17.61 -0.66
CA ALA A 118 1.78 -16.39 -0.68
C ALA A 118 1.80 -15.72 0.69
N ILE A 119 0.66 -15.67 1.36
CA ILE A 119 0.56 -15.11 2.71
C ILE A 119 1.32 -15.98 3.73
N LEU A 120 1.20 -17.28 3.60
CA LEU A 120 1.85 -18.22 4.52
C LEU A 120 3.37 -18.14 4.43
N ARG A 121 3.93 -17.93 3.24
CA ARG A 121 5.37 -17.76 3.06
C ARG A 121 5.92 -16.48 3.70
N GLY A 122 5.05 -15.54 4.04
CA GLY A 122 5.43 -14.26 4.60
C GLY A 122 5.49 -13.17 3.52
N ALA A 123 4.43 -12.37 3.43
CA ALA A 123 4.38 -11.23 2.52
C ALA A 123 4.68 -9.96 3.31
N ASP A 124 5.69 -9.21 2.88
CA ASP A 124 6.01 -7.92 3.50
C ASP A 124 4.91 -6.90 3.21
N VAL A 125 4.37 -6.93 2.00
CA VAL A 125 3.25 -6.08 1.61
C VAL A 125 2.09 -6.93 1.10
N LEU A 126 0.90 -6.54 1.53
CA LEU A 126 -0.36 -7.13 1.11
C LEU A 126 -1.12 -6.08 0.32
N ILE A 127 -1.44 -6.39 -0.94
CA ILE A 127 -2.18 -5.48 -1.81
C ILE A 127 -3.51 -6.15 -2.09
N ALA A 128 -4.62 -5.51 -1.74
CA ALA A 128 -5.90 -6.19 -1.72
C ALA A 128 -7.08 -5.30 -2.06
N THR A 129 -8.12 -5.91 -2.62
CA THR A 129 -9.46 -5.31 -2.58
C THR A 129 -10.10 -5.67 -1.24
N PRO A 130 -10.95 -4.78 -0.68
CA PRO A 130 -11.45 -4.98 0.69
C PRO A 130 -12.18 -6.29 0.93
N GLY A 131 -13.10 -6.66 0.05
CA GLY A 131 -13.87 -7.89 0.23
C GLY A 131 -13.02 -9.15 0.20
N ARG A 132 -12.07 -9.21 -0.73
CA ARG A 132 -11.18 -10.38 -0.83
C ARG A 132 -10.26 -10.49 0.37
N LEU A 133 -9.78 -9.37 0.88
CA LEU A 133 -8.99 -9.37 2.12
C LEU A 133 -9.78 -9.96 3.28
N LEU A 134 -11.03 -9.51 3.45
CA LEU A 134 -11.86 -10.02 4.54
C LEU A 134 -12.15 -11.51 4.41
N ASP A 135 -12.29 -12.03 3.19
CA ASP A 135 -12.43 -13.47 2.98
C ASP A 135 -11.23 -14.24 3.55
N HIS A 136 -10.02 -13.75 3.32
CA HIS A 136 -8.81 -14.37 3.87
C HIS A 136 -8.72 -14.22 5.38
N VAL A 137 -9.14 -13.07 5.93
CA VAL A 137 -9.16 -12.85 7.38
C VAL A 137 -10.14 -13.83 8.06
N GLU A 138 -11.32 -13.98 7.50
CA GLU A 138 -12.34 -14.87 8.06
C GLU A 138 -11.92 -16.33 8.06
N ARG A 139 -11.13 -16.75 7.09
CA ARG A 139 -10.57 -18.09 7.03
C ARG A 139 -9.33 -18.27 7.91
N GLY A 140 -8.88 -17.24 8.61
CA GLY A 140 -7.69 -17.30 9.45
C GLY A 140 -6.38 -17.35 8.68
N GLY A 141 -6.41 -17.06 7.37
CA GLY A 141 -5.23 -17.10 6.52
C GLY A 141 -4.29 -15.93 6.69
N VAL A 142 -4.78 -14.81 7.21
CA VAL A 142 -3.99 -13.61 7.42
C VAL A 142 -4.33 -12.97 8.76
N LEU A 143 -3.30 -12.49 9.44
CA LEU A 143 -3.41 -11.78 10.71
C LEU A 143 -2.95 -10.34 10.50
N LEU A 144 -3.81 -9.38 10.79
CA LEU A 144 -3.52 -7.96 10.53
C LEU A 144 -2.86 -7.25 11.71
N ARG A 145 -2.65 -7.94 12.82
CA ARG A 145 -2.06 -7.35 14.04
C ARG A 145 -0.59 -6.93 13.88
N GLY A 146 0.08 -7.41 12.83
CA GLY A 146 1.47 -7.03 12.53
C GLY A 146 1.60 -5.86 11.56
N VAL A 147 0.50 -5.28 11.10
CA VAL A 147 0.51 -4.19 10.11
C VAL A 147 1.04 -2.91 10.75
N GLU A 148 2.13 -2.40 10.21
CA GLU A 148 2.77 -1.16 10.66
C GLU A 148 2.31 0.04 9.84
N VAL A 149 2.01 -0.18 8.54
CA VAL A 149 1.57 0.86 7.62
C VAL A 149 0.31 0.39 6.89
N LEU A 150 -0.73 1.21 6.95
CA LEU A 150 -1.98 0.99 6.24
C LEU A 150 -2.15 2.08 5.18
N VAL A 151 -2.32 1.68 3.93
CA VAL A 151 -2.60 2.60 2.82
C VAL A 151 -4.04 2.37 2.38
N ILE A 152 -4.84 3.44 2.41
CA ILE A 152 -6.20 3.45 1.86
C ILE A 152 -6.16 4.36 0.65
N ASP A 153 -6.15 3.76 -0.52
CA ASP A 153 -6.00 4.47 -1.79
C ASP A 153 -7.34 4.55 -2.51
N GLU A 154 -7.59 5.66 -3.19
CA GLU A 154 -8.85 5.89 -3.92
C GLU A 154 -10.08 5.75 -3.01
N ALA A 155 -10.03 6.38 -1.83
CA ALA A 155 -11.05 6.20 -0.81
C ALA A 155 -12.44 6.63 -1.27
N ASP A 156 -12.55 7.73 -2.01
CA ASP A 156 -13.82 8.20 -2.56
C ASP A 156 -14.43 7.20 -3.54
N ARG A 157 -13.60 6.53 -4.32
CA ARG A 157 -14.08 5.48 -5.23
C ARG A 157 -14.58 4.26 -4.45
N MET A 158 -13.90 3.90 -3.37
CA MET A 158 -14.37 2.82 -2.49
C MET A 158 -15.70 3.18 -1.81
N LEU A 159 -15.90 4.45 -1.47
CA LEU A 159 -17.19 4.94 -0.97
C LEU A 159 -18.28 4.72 -2.02
N ASP A 160 -18.04 5.12 -3.26
CA ASP A 160 -19.00 4.98 -4.34
C ASP A 160 -19.36 3.52 -4.61
N MET A 161 -18.44 2.61 -4.40
CA MET A 161 -18.64 1.18 -4.59
C MET A 161 -19.25 0.48 -3.37
N GLY A 162 -19.52 1.19 -2.29
CA GLY A 162 -20.15 0.63 -1.09
C GLY A 162 -19.20 -0.11 -0.16
N PHE A 163 -17.90 0.14 -0.24
CA PHE A 163 -16.89 -0.59 0.54
C PHE A 163 -16.56 0.02 1.90
N ILE A 164 -17.22 1.11 2.30
CA ILE A 164 -16.92 1.76 3.58
C ILE A 164 -17.08 0.82 4.78
N PRO A 165 -18.15 0.01 4.90
CA PRO A 165 -18.25 -0.93 6.01
C PRO A 165 -17.09 -1.93 6.05
N ASP A 166 -16.65 -2.42 4.89
CA ASP A 166 -15.52 -3.34 4.82
C ASP A 166 -14.22 -2.67 5.27
N ILE A 167 -14.00 -1.42 4.87
CA ILE A 167 -12.81 -0.65 5.28
C ILE A 167 -12.84 -0.41 6.77
N GLU A 168 -13.99 -0.03 7.35
CA GLU A 168 -14.11 0.19 8.79
C GLU A 168 -13.77 -1.09 9.57
N ARG A 169 -14.23 -2.24 9.09
CA ARG A 169 -13.91 -3.52 9.70
C ARG A 169 -12.42 -3.80 9.64
N ILE A 170 -11.79 -3.59 8.47
CA ILE A 170 -10.36 -3.79 8.29
C ILE A 170 -9.56 -2.88 9.24
N VAL A 171 -9.93 -1.60 9.30
CA VAL A 171 -9.27 -0.63 10.18
C VAL A 171 -9.34 -1.09 11.65
N SER A 172 -10.45 -1.69 12.05
CA SER A 172 -10.60 -2.20 13.43
C SER A 172 -9.67 -3.37 13.73
N LEU A 173 -9.16 -4.07 12.72
CA LEU A 173 -8.31 -5.25 12.88
C LEU A 173 -6.82 -4.94 12.83
N VAL A 174 -6.43 -3.75 12.36
CA VAL A 174 -5.03 -3.35 12.33
C VAL A 174 -4.67 -2.61 13.62
N PRO A 175 -3.37 -2.60 14.03
CA PRO A 175 -2.99 -1.93 15.27
C PRO A 175 -3.34 -0.44 15.28
N PHE A 176 -3.75 0.06 16.42
CA PHE A 176 -4.03 1.48 16.61
C PHE A 176 -2.78 2.36 16.38
N THR A 177 -1.61 1.81 16.67
CA THR A 177 -0.33 2.50 16.54
C THR A 177 0.21 2.56 15.11
N ARG A 178 -0.52 2.05 14.15
CA ARG A 178 -0.09 2.03 12.74
C ARG A 178 0.10 3.44 12.17
N GLN A 179 0.94 3.53 11.15
CA GLN A 179 0.98 4.69 10.27
C GLN A 179 -0.11 4.54 9.21
N THR A 180 -0.89 5.58 8.95
CA THR A 180 -1.95 5.55 7.94
C THR A 180 -1.65 6.54 6.82
N LEU A 181 -1.68 6.04 5.58
CA LEU A 181 -1.56 6.85 4.36
C LEU A 181 -2.91 6.80 3.65
N PHE A 182 -3.57 7.93 3.54
CA PHE A 182 -4.93 8.02 3.05
C PHE A 182 -4.96 8.91 1.81
N PHE A 183 -5.42 8.37 0.69
CA PHE A 183 -5.48 9.09 -0.58
C PHE A 183 -6.90 9.09 -1.14
N SER A 184 -7.34 10.27 -1.59
CA SER A 184 -8.66 10.44 -2.16
C SER A 184 -8.65 11.67 -3.06
N ALA A 185 -9.38 11.62 -4.18
CA ALA A 185 -9.51 12.80 -5.04
C ALA A 185 -10.48 13.82 -4.42
N THR A 186 -11.45 13.36 -3.64
CA THR A 186 -12.45 14.19 -2.96
C THR A 186 -12.56 13.80 -1.51
N MET A 187 -13.14 14.69 -0.67
CA MET A 187 -13.28 14.47 0.77
C MET A 187 -14.72 14.66 1.24
N PRO A 188 -15.68 13.82 0.80
CA PRO A 188 -17.02 13.88 1.35
C PRO A 188 -17.03 13.50 2.84
N PRO A 189 -18.09 13.83 3.61
CA PRO A 189 -18.12 13.58 5.06
C PRO A 189 -17.83 12.15 5.47
N GLU A 190 -18.29 11.17 4.71
CA GLU A 190 -18.04 9.74 5.00
C GLU A 190 -16.55 9.41 4.93
N ILE A 191 -15.83 10.03 3.99
CA ILE A 191 -14.39 9.85 3.84
C ILE A 191 -13.64 10.57 4.95
N THR A 192 -14.06 11.78 5.29
CA THR A 192 -13.44 12.57 6.36
C THR A 192 -13.47 11.79 7.68
N ARG A 193 -14.53 11.05 7.95
CA ARG A 193 -14.64 10.25 9.18
C ARG A 193 -13.66 9.08 9.23
N LEU A 194 -13.23 8.56 8.07
CA LEU A 194 -12.23 7.50 8.02
C LEU A 194 -10.81 8.00 8.18
N SER A 195 -10.57 9.22 7.75
CA SER A 195 -9.23 9.83 7.84
C SER A 195 -8.88 10.38 9.27
#